data_5685484f8c62f084b36295b6e64ab86a
#
_entry.id   5685484f8c62f084b36295b6e64ab86a
#
_cell.length_a   1.000
_cell.length_b   1.000
_cell.length_c   1.000
_cell.angle_alpha   90.00
_cell.angle_beta   90.00
_cell.angle_gamma   90.00
#
_symmetry.space_group_name_H-M   'P 1'
#
loop_
_entity.id
_entity.type
_entity.pdbx_description
1 polymer ?
#
loop_
_entity_poly.entity_id
_entity_poly.type
_entity_poly.pdbx_seq_one_letter_code
_entity_poly.pdbx_strand_id
1 'polypeptide(L)'
;MKLLFLLHASLLLCMTAQAKFPADGLVKTASSGIVQGKAILMKAEDAELSKSKLAKIQSSKFIAGMAEKDSGASWEVNVANDGEYVIEVWYTFPWTASATAQYELKCGGSAPFLWNVPTSGGGTADGGIYHLGRMNLAKGKQTFTLKKKGRDGIYVRYIRLIPTAIFPVVRAAASGKITLLPENCLVTRALAKDMGKFTVLSHFNSVSWDIYTKKGGTYTVTTDYAIADAPSTLFKLGYSVNDQLTEFTFPGTGGWSRFVKYSPGTITLPPGKCTLTVKGITSGAETKSVVLTPVP
;
A
#
# COMPACT_ATOMS: atom_id res chain seq x y z
N MET A 1 -23.34 -41.53 40.23
CA MET A 1 -22.68 -40.22 40.17
C MET A 1 -22.18 -40.01 38.75
N LYS A 2 -22.95 -39.32 37.90
CA LYS A 2 -22.58 -39.03 36.48
C LYS A 2 -22.10 -37.59 36.42
N LEU A 3 -20.85 -37.41 36.08
CA LEU A 3 -20.20 -36.11 35.87
C LEU A 3 -20.51 -35.62 34.46
N LEU A 4 -21.27 -34.55 34.37
CA LEU A 4 -21.64 -33.90 33.11
C LEU A 4 -20.56 -32.88 32.76
N PHE A 5 -19.75 -33.12 31.74
CA PHE A 5 -18.83 -32.15 31.18
C PHE A 5 -19.57 -31.23 30.22
N LEU A 6 -19.77 -29.99 30.60
CA LEU A 6 -20.23 -28.93 29.69
C LEU A 6 -19.01 -28.40 28.91
N LEU A 7 -18.95 -28.74 27.62
CA LEU A 7 -18.05 -28.11 26.67
C LEU A 7 -18.63 -26.75 26.28
N HIS A 8 -18.04 -25.67 26.76
CA HIS A 8 -18.30 -24.32 26.22
C HIS A 8 -17.55 -24.17 24.91
N ALA A 9 -18.23 -24.31 23.80
CA ALA A 9 -17.71 -23.92 22.48
C ALA A 9 -17.82 -22.39 22.36
N SER A 10 -16.73 -21.68 22.60
CA SER A 10 -16.61 -20.26 22.29
C SER A 10 -16.52 -20.09 20.78
N LEU A 11 -17.67 -19.75 20.18
CA LEU A 11 -17.75 -19.38 18.76
C LEU A 11 -17.06 -18.01 18.60
N LEU A 12 -15.81 -18.02 18.20
CA LEU A 12 -15.08 -16.80 17.82
C LEU A 12 -15.63 -16.32 16.47
N LEU A 13 -16.61 -15.41 16.55
CA LEU A 13 -17.15 -14.72 15.37
C LEU A 13 -16.08 -13.75 14.87
N CYS A 14 -15.22 -14.22 13.96
CA CYS A 14 -14.28 -13.37 13.22
C CYS A 14 -15.12 -12.54 12.24
N MET A 15 -15.62 -11.38 12.67
CA MET A 15 -16.21 -10.40 11.76
C MET A 15 -15.08 -9.82 10.90
N THR A 16 -14.87 -10.41 9.73
CA THR A 16 -14.07 -9.79 8.67
C THR A 16 -14.86 -8.59 8.17
N ALA A 17 -14.46 -7.40 8.63
CA ALA A 17 -14.94 -6.16 8.03
C ALA A 17 -14.53 -6.16 6.56
N GLN A 18 -15.50 -6.35 5.67
CA GLN A 18 -15.26 -6.19 4.23
C GLN A 18 -14.96 -4.71 3.98
N ALA A 19 -13.74 -4.41 3.58
CA ALA A 19 -13.40 -3.08 3.11
C ALA A 19 -14.35 -2.69 1.97
N LYS A 20 -15.21 -1.70 2.20
CA LYS A 20 -16.05 -1.11 1.16
C LYS A 20 -15.15 -0.28 0.27
N PHE A 21 -14.73 -0.85 -0.85
CA PHE A 21 -14.07 -0.08 -1.89
C PHE A 21 -15.11 0.81 -2.60
N PRO A 22 -14.74 2.05 -2.96
CA PRO A 22 -15.63 2.86 -3.80
C PRO A 22 -15.90 2.11 -5.10
N ALA A 23 -17.17 1.82 -5.36
CA ALA A 23 -17.60 1.04 -6.52
C ALA A 23 -17.36 1.73 -7.87
N ASP A 24 -17.02 3.00 -7.85
CA ASP A 24 -16.98 3.89 -9.00
C ASP A 24 -15.60 4.30 -9.49
N GLY A 25 -14.53 3.76 -8.87
CA GLY A 25 -13.15 4.11 -9.23
C GLY A 25 -12.76 5.56 -8.95
N LEU A 26 -13.57 6.29 -8.16
CA LEU A 26 -13.25 7.64 -7.71
C LEU A 26 -12.32 7.60 -6.50
N VAL A 27 -11.18 8.26 -6.61
CA VAL A 27 -10.30 8.52 -5.47
C VAL A 27 -10.76 9.81 -4.81
N LYS A 28 -11.41 9.73 -3.64
CA LYS A 28 -11.68 10.91 -2.81
C LYS A 28 -10.42 11.25 -2.02
N THR A 29 -9.82 12.38 -2.32
CA THR A 29 -8.77 12.95 -1.47
C THR A 29 -9.43 13.83 -0.42
N ALA A 30 -9.30 13.46 0.85
CA ALA A 30 -9.77 14.27 1.96
C ALA A 30 -8.80 15.42 2.17
N SER A 31 -9.11 16.54 1.71
CA SER A 31 -8.64 17.88 2.06
C SER A 31 -8.11 18.71 0.89
N SER A 32 -8.70 19.83 0.73
CA SER A 32 -8.29 21.01 -0.03
C SER A 32 -8.23 20.90 -1.56
N GLY A 33 -9.22 21.46 -2.24
CA GLY A 33 -9.11 21.90 -3.63
C GLY A 33 -8.89 20.76 -4.64
N ILE A 34 -9.79 19.86 -4.68
CA ILE A 34 -9.73 18.55 -5.33
C ILE A 34 -9.79 18.67 -6.84
N VAL A 35 -8.79 18.18 -7.53
CA VAL A 35 -8.94 17.72 -8.91
C VAL A 35 -9.48 16.29 -8.85
N GLN A 36 -10.79 16.13 -9.09
CA GLN A 36 -11.39 14.81 -9.24
C GLN A 36 -11.00 14.22 -10.59
N GLY A 37 -10.02 13.36 -10.62
CA GLY A 37 -9.69 12.54 -11.78
C GLY A 37 -10.21 11.13 -11.60
N LYS A 38 -10.68 10.52 -12.66
CA LYS A 38 -11.15 9.14 -12.63
C LYS A 38 -9.96 8.19 -12.75
N ALA A 39 -9.73 7.36 -11.75
CA ALA A 39 -8.78 6.26 -11.86
C ALA A 39 -9.30 5.20 -12.84
N ILE A 40 -8.40 4.55 -13.58
CA ILE A 40 -8.73 3.43 -14.46
C ILE A 40 -8.70 2.16 -13.62
N LEU A 41 -9.83 1.49 -13.48
CA LEU A 41 -9.96 0.24 -12.73
C LEU A 41 -10.06 -0.94 -13.67
N MET A 42 -9.14 -1.87 -13.56
CA MET A 42 -9.04 -3.13 -14.31
C MET A 42 -9.32 -4.29 -13.36
N LYS A 43 -10.53 -4.83 -13.39
CA LYS A 43 -10.92 -5.97 -12.54
C LYS A 43 -10.51 -7.30 -13.17
N ALA A 44 -10.36 -8.32 -12.34
CA ALA A 44 -10.03 -9.66 -12.80
C ALA A 44 -11.08 -10.24 -13.77
N GLU A 45 -12.36 -9.97 -13.51
CA GLU A 45 -13.46 -10.44 -14.36
C GLU A 45 -13.55 -9.79 -15.73
N ASP A 46 -12.94 -8.61 -15.90
CA ASP A 46 -12.96 -7.85 -17.16
C ASP A 46 -11.72 -8.14 -18.03
N ALA A 47 -10.85 -9.05 -17.57
CA ALA A 47 -9.60 -9.38 -18.25
C ALA A 47 -9.79 -10.40 -19.37
N GLU A 48 -9.10 -10.21 -20.48
CA GLU A 48 -8.79 -11.27 -21.44
C GLU A 48 -7.59 -12.07 -20.91
N LEU A 49 -7.76 -13.38 -20.75
CA LEU A 49 -6.81 -14.26 -20.09
C LEU A 49 -5.95 -15.04 -21.09
N SER A 50 -4.64 -15.09 -20.84
CA SER A 50 -3.70 -15.92 -21.60
C SER A 50 -3.04 -16.93 -20.66
N LYS A 51 -3.27 -18.22 -20.88
CA LYS A 51 -2.72 -19.33 -20.07
C LYS A 51 -2.95 -19.15 -18.55
N SER A 52 -3.99 -18.43 -18.19
CA SER A 52 -4.43 -18.15 -16.82
C SER A 52 -5.92 -18.42 -16.71
N LYS A 53 -6.49 -18.36 -15.51
CA LYS A 53 -7.93 -18.61 -15.28
C LYS A 53 -8.49 -17.66 -14.24
N LEU A 54 -9.81 -17.46 -14.29
CA LEU A 54 -10.53 -16.85 -13.18
C LEU A 54 -10.75 -17.89 -12.08
N ALA A 55 -10.42 -17.51 -10.86
CA ALA A 55 -10.76 -18.23 -9.65
C ALA A 55 -11.72 -17.39 -8.80
N LYS A 56 -12.64 -18.05 -8.12
CA LYS A 56 -13.51 -17.41 -7.13
C LYS A 56 -13.00 -17.79 -5.74
N ILE A 57 -12.66 -16.80 -4.94
CA ILE A 57 -12.26 -16.95 -3.54
C ILE A 57 -13.25 -16.14 -2.72
N GLN A 58 -14.04 -16.80 -1.87
CA GLN A 58 -15.20 -16.18 -1.22
C GLN A 58 -16.15 -15.54 -2.25
N SER A 59 -16.47 -14.27 -2.12
CA SER A 59 -17.33 -13.53 -3.06
C SER A 59 -16.57 -12.81 -4.18
N SER A 60 -15.22 -12.88 -4.20
CA SER A 60 -14.37 -12.11 -5.11
C SER A 60 -13.79 -12.98 -6.21
N LYS A 61 -13.64 -12.41 -7.42
CA LYS A 61 -12.96 -13.06 -8.55
C LYS A 61 -11.52 -12.60 -8.62
N PHE A 62 -10.64 -13.51 -9.03
CA PHE A 62 -9.20 -13.31 -9.14
C PHE A 62 -8.67 -13.88 -10.43
N ILE A 63 -7.66 -13.27 -11.01
CA ILE A 63 -6.81 -13.91 -11.99
C ILE A 63 -5.91 -14.87 -11.22
N ALA A 64 -5.96 -16.14 -11.58
CA ALA A 64 -5.21 -17.22 -10.94
C ALA A 64 -4.61 -18.16 -12.01
N GLY A 65 -3.92 -19.23 -11.56
CA GLY A 65 -3.40 -20.24 -12.46
C GLY A 65 -2.28 -19.76 -13.37
N MET A 66 -1.63 -18.65 -13.01
CA MET A 66 -0.44 -18.16 -13.71
C MET A 66 0.78 -19.04 -13.37
N ALA A 67 0.65 -20.36 -13.64
CA ALA A 67 1.72 -21.33 -13.39
C ALA A 67 2.74 -21.36 -14.54
N GLU A 68 2.29 -21.18 -15.78
CA GLU A 68 3.14 -21.23 -16.95
C GLU A 68 3.86 -19.91 -17.23
N LYS A 69 5.02 -20.01 -17.90
CA LYS A 69 5.73 -18.85 -18.43
C LYS A 69 4.84 -18.11 -19.43
N ASP A 70 4.90 -16.78 -19.41
CA ASP A 70 4.12 -15.88 -20.27
C ASP A 70 2.59 -15.98 -20.08
N SER A 71 2.12 -16.66 -19.02
CA SER A 71 0.73 -16.56 -18.60
C SER A 71 0.43 -15.14 -18.10
N GLY A 72 -0.81 -14.70 -18.27
CA GLY A 72 -1.15 -13.33 -17.87
C GLY A 72 -2.57 -12.93 -18.19
N ALA A 73 -2.78 -11.64 -18.25
CA ALA A 73 -4.05 -11.00 -18.52
C ALA A 73 -3.86 -9.70 -19.29
N SER A 74 -4.86 -9.30 -20.05
CA SER A 74 -4.90 -8.01 -20.72
C SER A 74 -6.26 -7.33 -20.56
N TRP A 75 -6.25 -6.01 -20.65
CA TRP A 75 -7.42 -5.16 -20.57
C TRP A 75 -7.34 -4.05 -21.61
N GLU A 76 -8.45 -3.79 -22.27
CA GLU A 76 -8.62 -2.55 -23.04
C GLU A 76 -8.92 -1.40 -22.07
N VAL A 77 -8.10 -0.36 -22.09
CA VAL A 77 -8.23 0.81 -21.22
C VAL A 77 -8.35 2.10 -22.05
N ASN A 78 -9.11 3.06 -21.54
CA ASN A 78 -9.19 4.39 -22.13
C ASN A 78 -8.52 5.39 -21.20
N VAL A 79 -7.33 5.85 -21.58
CA VAL A 79 -6.55 6.85 -20.85
C VAL A 79 -7.07 8.23 -21.20
N ALA A 80 -7.64 8.94 -20.23
CA ALA A 80 -8.28 10.22 -20.45
C ALA A 80 -7.29 11.35 -20.77
N ASN A 81 -6.11 11.34 -20.16
CA ASN A 81 -5.08 12.36 -20.33
C ASN A 81 -3.69 11.73 -20.39
N ASP A 82 -2.81 12.36 -21.16
CA ASP A 82 -1.37 12.04 -21.09
C ASP A 82 -0.84 12.33 -19.69
N GLY A 83 0.13 11.56 -19.24
CA GLY A 83 0.81 11.85 -17.99
C GLY A 83 1.25 10.64 -17.21
N GLU A 84 1.72 10.90 -16.01
CA GLU A 84 2.21 9.89 -15.08
C GLU A 84 1.06 9.34 -14.22
N TYR A 85 1.01 8.02 -14.10
CA TYR A 85 0.02 7.27 -13.33
C TYR A 85 0.72 6.39 -12.30
N VAL A 86 0.18 6.37 -11.07
CA VAL A 86 0.55 5.38 -10.05
C VAL A 86 -0.13 4.06 -10.38
N ILE A 87 0.64 2.98 -10.37
CA ILE A 87 0.14 1.62 -10.53
C ILE A 87 -0.19 1.08 -9.15
N GLU A 88 -1.46 0.84 -8.88
CA GLU A 88 -1.95 0.18 -7.67
C GLU A 88 -2.44 -1.21 -8.04
N VAL A 89 -2.09 -2.21 -7.25
CA VAL A 89 -2.58 -3.58 -7.42
C VAL A 89 -3.11 -4.13 -6.11
N TRP A 90 -4.25 -4.80 -6.17
CA TRP A 90 -4.69 -5.69 -5.10
C TRP A 90 -4.33 -7.12 -5.48
N TYR A 91 -3.44 -7.74 -4.70
CA TYR A 91 -3.03 -9.13 -4.92
C TYR A 91 -2.86 -9.89 -3.62
N THR A 92 -2.83 -11.20 -3.73
CA THR A 92 -2.32 -12.10 -2.69
C THR A 92 -1.26 -13.03 -3.27
N PHE A 93 -0.20 -13.23 -2.49
CA PHE A 93 0.90 -14.13 -2.79
C PHE A 93 1.19 -14.99 -1.55
N PRO A 94 0.46 -16.11 -1.39
CA PRO A 94 0.41 -16.87 -0.13
C PRO A 94 1.63 -17.77 0.11
N TRP A 95 2.61 -17.75 -0.79
CA TRP A 95 3.77 -18.63 -0.72
C TRP A 95 4.80 -18.16 0.32
N THR A 96 5.72 -19.07 0.67
CA THR A 96 6.80 -18.81 1.61
C THR A 96 7.77 -17.73 1.12
N ALA A 97 8.59 -17.19 2.02
CA ALA A 97 9.56 -16.13 1.71
C ALA A 97 10.60 -16.50 0.62
N SER A 98 10.80 -17.78 0.33
CA SER A 98 11.67 -18.27 -0.75
C SER A 98 11.01 -18.27 -2.13
N ALA A 99 9.70 -18.02 -2.21
CA ALA A 99 9.00 -17.95 -3.49
C ALA A 99 9.36 -16.67 -4.24
N THR A 100 9.54 -16.77 -5.56
CA THR A 100 9.88 -15.66 -6.43
C THR A 100 8.82 -15.49 -7.51
N ALA A 101 8.04 -14.42 -7.41
CA ALA A 101 7.12 -14.01 -8.45
C ALA A 101 7.62 -12.74 -9.12
N GLN A 102 7.65 -12.74 -10.43
CA GLN A 102 8.03 -11.59 -11.23
C GLN A 102 7.05 -11.40 -12.36
N TYR A 103 6.61 -10.19 -12.56
CA TYR A 103 5.65 -9.82 -13.59
C TYR A 103 6.12 -8.60 -14.37
N GLU A 104 5.76 -8.56 -15.63
CA GLU A 104 5.91 -7.40 -16.50
C GLU A 104 4.53 -6.77 -16.69
N LEU A 105 4.44 -5.46 -16.42
CA LEU A 105 3.28 -4.64 -16.71
C LEU A 105 3.63 -3.71 -17.87
N LYS A 106 2.73 -3.60 -18.83
CA LYS A 106 2.90 -2.71 -19.99
C LYS A 106 1.56 -2.12 -20.40
N CYS A 107 1.56 -0.85 -20.80
CA CYS A 107 0.38 -0.19 -21.34
C CYS A 107 0.74 0.44 -22.70
N GLY A 108 0.10 -0.03 -23.76
CA GLY A 108 0.34 0.44 -25.12
C GLY A 108 1.81 0.49 -25.50
N GLY A 109 2.28 1.64 -25.96
CA GLY A 109 3.68 1.90 -26.32
C GLY A 109 4.62 2.24 -25.18
N SER A 110 4.15 2.23 -23.90
CA SER A 110 4.99 2.54 -22.74
C SER A 110 6.14 1.54 -22.56
N ALA A 111 7.23 1.98 -21.91
CA ALA A 111 8.27 1.07 -21.44
C ALA A 111 7.67 0.05 -20.47
N PRO A 112 8.05 -1.24 -20.55
CA PRO A 112 7.58 -2.25 -19.64
C PRO A 112 8.09 -1.97 -18.21
N PHE A 113 7.20 -2.13 -17.22
CA PHE A 113 7.52 -2.05 -15.81
C PHE A 113 7.70 -3.47 -15.27
N LEU A 114 8.89 -3.77 -14.75
CA LEU A 114 9.19 -5.07 -14.15
C LEU A 114 8.90 -5.04 -12.66
N TRP A 115 7.98 -5.88 -12.22
CA TRP A 115 7.54 -5.97 -10.84
C TRP A 115 8.01 -7.26 -10.18
N ASN A 116 8.90 -7.12 -9.20
CA ASN A 116 9.28 -8.21 -8.29
C ASN A 116 8.26 -8.26 -7.16
N VAL A 117 7.45 -9.30 -7.14
CA VAL A 117 6.31 -9.40 -6.22
C VAL A 117 6.77 -9.90 -4.86
N PRO A 118 6.59 -9.12 -3.79
CA PRO A 118 6.82 -9.60 -2.44
C PRO A 118 5.70 -10.55 -2.00
N THR A 119 6.04 -11.52 -1.15
CA THR A 119 5.00 -12.35 -0.51
C THR A 119 4.05 -11.47 0.31
N SER A 120 2.76 -11.77 0.29
CA SER A 120 1.76 -11.12 1.14
C SER A 120 1.74 -11.69 2.56
N GLY A 121 2.42 -12.80 2.80
CA GLY A 121 2.59 -13.41 4.13
C GLY A 121 1.37 -14.11 4.70
N GLY A 122 0.27 -14.19 3.95
CA GLY A 122 -0.99 -14.79 4.42
C GLY A 122 -1.57 -15.84 3.49
N GLY A 123 -2.76 -16.32 3.80
CA GLY A 123 -3.54 -17.19 2.94
C GLY A 123 -4.08 -16.46 1.70
N THR A 124 -4.77 -17.19 0.82
CA THR A 124 -5.35 -16.61 -0.41
C THR A 124 -6.39 -15.52 -0.16
N ALA A 125 -6.95 -15.43 1.04
CA ALA A 125 -7.88 -14.39 1.46
C ALA A 125 -7.19 -13.12 2.00
N ASP A 126 -5.90 -13.22 2.38
CA ASP A 126 -5.14 -12.18 3.04
C ASP A 126 -4.34 -11.33 2.04
N GLY A 127 -5.02 -10.84 1.02
CA GLY A 127 -4.43 -9.93 0.05
C GLY A 127 -4.39 -8.50 0.55
N GLY A 128 -3.61 -7.67 -0.14
CA GLY A 128 -3.46 -6.26 0.19
C GLY A 128 -3.35 -5.37 -1.03
N ILE A 129 -3.47 -4.07 -0.78
CA ILE A 129 -3.27 -3.02 -1.77
C ILE A 129 -1.80 -2.60 -1.77
N TYR A 130 -1.20 -2.57 -2.94
CA TYR A 130 0.20 -2.20 -3.11
C TYR A 130 0.35 -1.19 -4.25
N HIS A 131 1.21 -0.19 -4.05
CA HIS A 131 1.63 0.69 -5.11
C HIS A 131 2.96 0.18 -5.68
N LEU A 132 2.96 -0.16 -6.95
CA LEU A 132 4.12 -0.77 -7.57
C LEU A 132 5.15 0.25 -8.05
N GLY A 133 4.68 1.44 -8.42
CA GLY A 133 5.49 2.49 -9.01
C GLY A 133 4.65 3.41 -9.87
N ARG A 134 5.32 4.07 -10.80
CA ARG A 134 4.70 5.05 -11.70
C ARG A 134 5.00 4.68 -13.15
N MET A 135 4.05 5.01 -14.03
CA MET A 135 4.14 4.76 -15.47
C MET A 135 3.61 5.97 -16.23
N ASN A 136 4.31 6.39 -17.28
CA ASN A 136 3.82 7.41 -18.20
C ASN A 136 2.90 6.77 -19.23
N LEU A 137 1.70 7.29 -19.37
CA LEU A 137 0.68 6.82 -20.30
C LEU A 137 0.33 7.93 -21.29
N ALA A 138 0.13 7.56 -22.54
CA ALA A 138 -0.44 8.45 -23.56
C ALA A 138 -1.97 8.38 -23.52
N LYS A 139 -2.64 9.47 -23.86
CA LYS A 139 -4.09 9.56 -23.99
C LYS A 139 -4.61 8.61 -25.08
N GLY A 140 -5.79 8.06 -24.87
CA GLY A 140 -6.53 7.27 -25.85
C GLY A 140 -6.73 5.82 -25.45
N LYS A 141 -7.23 5.01 -26.37
CA LYS A 141 -7.42 3.58 -26.19
C LYS A 141 -6.07 2.87 -26.21
N GLN A 142 -5.82 2.03 -25.22
CA GLN A 142 -4.59 1.28 -25.07
C GLN A 142 -4.89 -0.10 -24.49
N THR A 143 -4.00 -1.05 -24.75
CA THR A 143 -4.04 -2.37 -24.10
C THR A 143 -3.07 -2.37 -22.93
N PHE A 144 -3.57 -2.61 -21.72
CA PHE A 144 -2.74 -2.88 -20.54
C PHE A 144 -2.54 -4.40 -20.41
N THR A 145 -1.29 -4.81 -20.18
CA THR A 145 -0.94 -6.24 -20.05
C THR A 145 -0.22 -6.51 -18.75
N LEU A 146 -0.53 -7.65 -18.14
CA LEU A 146 0.19 -8.24 -17.01
C LEU A 146 0.71 -9.60 -17.48
N LYS A 147 2.03 -9.81 -17.55
CA LYS A 147 2.65 -11.07 -17.98
C LYS A 147 3.59 -11.61 -16.92
N LYS A 148 3.48 -12.89 -16.63
CA LYS A 148 4.40 -13.59 -15.73
C LYS A 148 5.78 -13.75 -16.35
N LYS A 149 6.82 -13.46 -15.59
CA LYS A 149 8.24 -13.66 -15.93
C LYS A 149 8.95 -14.61 -14.98
N GLY A 150 8.60 -14.59 -13.71
CA GLY A 150 9.17 -15.44 -12.65
C GLY A 150 8.58 -16.85 -12.60
N ARG A 151 8.98 -17.61 -11.57
CA ARG A 151 8.56 -19.00 -11.36
C ARG A 151 7.15 -19.10 -10.78
N ASP A 152 6.89 -18.33 -9.72
CA ASP A 152 5.69 -18.48 -8.91
C ASP A 152 4.55 -17.58 -9.38
N GLY A 153 3.32 -17.99 -9.14
CA GLY A 153 2.12 -17.25 -9.51
C GLY A 153 1.48 -16.51 -8.34
N ILE A 154 0.73 -15.47 -8.66
CA ILE A 154 -0.05 -14.68 -7.69
C ILE A 154 -1.53 -14.75 -8.04
N TYR A 155 -2.37 -14.27 -7.09
CA TYR A 155 -3.79 -14.03 -7.33
C TYR A 155 -4.00 -12.51 -7.39
N VAL A 156 -4.46 -12.00 -8.53
CA VAL A 156 -4.73 -10.57 -8.72
C VAL A 156 -6.23 -10.34 -8.77
N ARG A 157 -6.74 -9.46 -7.93
CA ARG A 157 -8.14 -9.07 -7.87
C ARG A 157 -8.45 -7.91 -8.81
N TYR A 158 -7.60 -6.87 -8.75
CA TYR A 158 -7.68 -5.73 -9.66
C TYR A 158 -6.32 -5.02 -9.79
N ILE A 159 -6.18 -4.26 -10.85
CA ILE A 159 -5.14 -3.26 -11.02
C ILE A 159 -5.83 -1.92 -11.23
N ARG A 160 -5.28 -0.85 -10.66
CA ARG A 160 -5.78 0.49 -10.81
C ARG A 160 -4.65 1.44 -11.21
N LEU A 161 -4.91 2.27 -12.24
CA LEU A 161 -4.01 3.33 -12.66
C LEU A 161 -4.58 4.66 -12.17
N ILE A 162 -3.85 5.34 -11.31
CA ILE A 162 -4.27 6.56 -10.65
C ILE A 162 -3.43 7.71 -11.19
N PRO A 163 -4.04 8.71 -11.89
CA PRO A 163 -3.30 9.87 -12.36
C PRO A 163 -2.56 10.55 -11.20
N THR A 164 -1.26 10.82 -11.35
CA THR A 164 -0.50 11.51 -10.29
C THR A 164 -1.01 12.92 -10.02
N ALA A 165 -1.63 13.56 -11.00
CA ALA A 165 -2.27 14.86 -10.85
C ALA A 165 -3.37 14.91 -9.78
N ILE A 166 -4.03 13.76 -9.51
CA ILE A 166 -5.06 13.64 -8.44
C ILE A 166 -4.50 13.00 -7.17
N PHE A 167 -3.23 12.60 -7.18
CA PHE A 167 -2.60 12.04 -5.99
C PHE A 167 -2.34 13.18 -4.99
N PRO A 168 -2.74 13.02 -3.73
CA PRO A 168 -2.67 14.10 -2.78
C PRO A 168 -1.21 14.48 -2.50
N VAL A 169 -0.87 15.75 -2.71
CA VAL A 169 0.32 16.36 -2.13
C VAL A 169 -0.08 16.94 -0.78
N VAL A 170 0.48 16.38 0.28
CA VAL A 170 0.19 16.87 1.64
C VAL A 170 0.90 18.21 1.86
N ARG A 171 0.12 19.23 2.22
CA ARG A 171 0.63 20.59 2.45
C ARG A 171 0.67 20.90 3.94
N ALA A 172 1.65 21.70 4.33
CA ALA A 172 1.69 22.25 5.67
C ALA A 172 0.46 23.14 5.94
N ALA A 173 -0.12 23.00 7.13
CA ALA A 173 -1.12 23.93 7.63
C ALA A 173 -0.53 25.33 7.84
N ALA A 174 -1.37 26.33 8.15
CA ALA A 174 -0.90 27.70 8.45
C ALA A 174 0.13 27.75 9.59
N SER A 175 0.02 26.84 10.56
CA SER A 175 1.00 26.65 11.65
C SER A 175 2.33 26.02 11.21
N GLY A 176 2.47 25.63 9.94
CA GLY A 176 3.59 24.84 9.43
C GLY A 176 3.49 23.34 9.71
N LYS A 177 2.54 22.89 10.52
CA LYS A 177 2.33 21.47 10.85
C LYS A 177 1.87 20.68 9.64
N ILE A 178 2.41 19.47 9.47
CA ILE A 178 2.06 18.52 8.40
C ILE A 178 1.51 17.26 9.06
N THR A 179 0.33 16.81 8.64
CA THR A 179 -0.27 15.56 9.11
C THR A 179 -0.35 14.56 7.98
N LEU A 180 0.32 13.44 8.13
CA LEU A 180 0.43 12.36 7.17
C LEU A 180 -0.48 11.21 7.60
N LEU A 181 -1.47 10.92 6.79
CA LEU A 181 -2.51 9.93 7.06
C LEU A 181 -2.46 8.79 6.05
N PRO A 182 -2.97 7.60 6.39
CA PRO A 182 -2.99 6.43 5.50
C PRO A 182 -3.68 6.67 4.17
N GLU A 183 -4.79 7.42 4.15
CA GLU A 183 -5.54 7.74 2.94
C GLU A 183 -4.75 8.56 1.91
N ASN A 184 -3.71 9.27 2.37
CA ASN A 184 -2.89 10.14 1.53
C ASN A 184 -1.54 9.52 1.16
N CYS A 185 -1.26 8.27 1.57
CA CYS A 185 0.03 7.64 1.31
C CYS A 185 0.06 6.81 0.03
N LEU A 186 1.24 6.74 -0.56
CA LEU A 186 1.64 5.70 -1.51
C LEU A 186 2.13 4.50 -0.72
N VAL A 187 1.52 3.35 -0.96
CA VAL A 187 1.85 2.13 -0.22
C VAL A 187 2.71 1.24 -1.10
N THR A 188 3.99 1.09 -0.75
CA THR A 188 4.85 0.08 -1.36
C THR A 188 5.08 -1.00 -0.34
N ARG A 189 4.50 -2.18 -0.57
CA ARG A 189 4.61 -3.34 0.31
C ARG A 189 4.08 -3.09 1.74
N ALA A 190 2.93 -2.47 1.91
CA ALA A 190 2.24 -2.39 3.19
C ALA A 190 0.97 -3.25 3.20
N LEU A 191 0.66 -3.88 4.34
CA LEU A 191 -0.40 -4.87 4.41
C LEU A 191 -1.80 -4.32 4.62
N ALA A 192 -2.04 -3.14 5.05
CA ALA A 192 -3.39 -2.61 5.20
C ALA A 192 -3.40 -1.09 5.22
N LYS A 193 -4.15 -0.52 4.29
CA LYS A 193 -4.42 0.90 4.18
C LYS A 193 -5.84 1.27 4.66
N ASP A 194 -6.68 0.28 4.81
CA ASP A 194 -8.14 0.40 4.70
C ASP A 194 -8.87 0.53 6.04
N MET A 195 -8.22 0.71 7.14
CA MET A 195 -8.88 0.86 8.46
C MET A 195 -8.39 2.10 9.21
N GLY A 196 -8.02 3.17 8.47
CA GLY A 196 -7.44 4.37 9.06
C GLY A 196 -6.04 4.14 9.64
N LYS A 197 -5.33 3.10 9.19
CA LYS A 197 -3.97 2.75 9.58
C LYS A 197 -3.22 2.11 8.42
N PHE A 198 -1.91 2.10 8.49
CA PHE A 198 -1.04 1.32 7.62
C PHE A 198 -0.09 0.45 8.45
N THR A 199 0.29 -0.68 7.89
CA THR A 199 1.25 -1.58 8.53
C THR A 199 2.58 -1.49 7.79
N VAL A 200 3.62 -1.18 8.50
CA VAL A 200 5.01 -1.20 8.01
C VAL A 200 5.70 -2.41 8.60
N LEU A 201 5.95 -3.42 7.77
CA LEU A 201 6.69 -4.62 8.18
C LEU A 201 8.18 -4.45 7.93
N SER A 202 9.02 -5.05 8.79
CA SER A 202 10.47 -4.97 8.68
C SER A 202 10.97 -5.38 7.30
N HIS A 203 11.88 -4.60 6.73
CA HIS A 203 12.59 -4.82 5.46
C HIS A 203 11.74 -4.91 4.18
N PHE A 204 10.42 -5.14 4.27
CA PHE A 204 9.60 -5.49 3.12
C PHE A 204 8.62 -4.39 2.71
N ASN A 205 8.26 -3.51 3.62
CA ASN A 205 7.18 -2.56 3.42
C ASN A 205 7.64 -1.12 3.63
N SER A 206 7.12 -0.24 2.81
CA SER A 206 7.25 1.18 3.00
C SER A 206 5.97 1.89 2.62
N VAL A 207 5.75 3.03 3.22
CA VAL A 207 4.71 3.98 2.85
C VAL A 207 5.36 5.32 2.58
N SER A 208 4.86 6.06 1.61
CA SER A 208 5.40 7.37 1.28
C SER A 208 4.32 8.39 1.02
N TRP A 209 4.66 9.64 1.24
CA TRP A 209 3.82 10.79 0.95
C TRP A 209 4.59 11.80 0.12
N ASP A 210 3.94 12.37 -0.87
CA ASP A 210 4.40 13.60 -1.49
C ASP A 210 4.02 14.77 -0.57
N ILE A 211 5.00 15.55 -0.14
CA ILE A 211 4.84 16.67 0.78
C ILE A 211 5.25 17.96 0.07
N TYR A 212 4.55 19.05 0.35
CA TYR A 212 4.95 20.38 -0.08
C TYR A 212 5.13 21.30 1.12
N THR A 213 6.31 21.89 1.24
CA THR A 213 6.64 22.93 2.23
C THR A 213 7.07 24.21 1.53
N LYS A 214 6.55 25.35 1.97
CA LYS A 214 6.92 26.65 1.36
C LYS A 214 8.38 27.02 1.63
N LYS A 215 8.87 26.77 2.85
CA LYS A 215 10.19 27.23 3.29
C LYS A 215 11.17 26.09 3.61
N GLY A 216 10.70 24.85 3.73
CA GLY A 216 11.50 23.77 4.30
C GLY A 216 11.79 24.00 5.79
N GLY A 217 12.74 23.24 6.35
CA GLY A 217 13.18 23.39 7.74
C GLY A 217 13.25 22.07 8.50
N THR A 218 13.55 22.17 9.79
CA THR A 218 13.60 21.03 10.72
C THR A 218 12.23 20.79 11.34
N TYR A 219 11.81 19.53 11.41
CA TYR A 219 10.53 19.13 11.95
C TYR A 219 10.69 18.03 12.99
N THR A 220 10.03 18.19 14.14
CA THR A 220 9.86 17.08 15.09
C THR A 220 8.88 16.06 14.50
N VAL A 221 9.29 14.80 14.46
CA VAL A 221 8.45 13.67 14.04
C VAL A 221 7.66 13.18 15.24
N THR A 222 6.35 13.03 15.11
CA THR A 222 5.49 12.33 16.09
C THR A 222 4.72 11.26 15.35
N THR A 223 4.86 10.00 15.78
CA THR A 223 4.18 8.86 15.17
C THR A 223 3.16 8.28 16.14
N ASP A 224 1.92 8.08 15.67
CA ASP A 224 0.85 7.37 16.38
C ASP A 224 0.87 5.91 15.91
N TYR A 225 1.42 5.01 16.73
CA TYR A 225 1.74 3.64 16.32
C TYR A 225 1.37 2.59 17.37
N ALA A 226 1.30 1.34 16.93
CA ALA A 226 1.14 0.16 17.78
C ALA A 226 2.04 -0.99 17.28
N ILE A 227 2.55 -1.78 18.22
CA ILE A 227 3.32 -3.00 17.98
C ILE A 227 3.08 -4.00 19.11
N ALA A 228 3.07 -5.30 18.80
CA ALA A 228 2.79 -6.33 19.78
C ALA A 228 3.89 -6.51 20.86
N ASP A 229 5.13 -6.10 20.53
CA ASP A 229 6.26 -6.26 21.43
C ASP A 229 6.08 -5.53 22.76
N ALA A 230 6.69 -6.09 23.82
CA ALA A 230 6.67 -5.49 25.16
C ALA A 230 7.28 -4.09 25.15
N PRO A 231 6.85 -3.17 26.04
CA PRO A 231 7.40 -1.81 26.10
C PRO A 231 8.92 -1.72 26.33
N SER A 232 9.53 -2.76 26.88
CA SER A 232 10.98 -2.87 27.05
C SER A 232 11.73 -3.24 25.75
N THR A 233 11.03 -3.74 24.74
CA THR A 233 11.61 -4.09 23.44
C THR A 233 11.72 -2.85 22.57
N LEU A 234 12.88 -2.64 21.98
CA LEU A 234 13.14 -1.53 21.08
C LEU A 234 13.15 -2.00 19.63
N PHE A 235 12.51 -1.25 18.75
CA PHE A 235 12.55 -1.47 17.32
C PHE A 235 12.88 -0.19 16.55
N LYS A 236 13.26 -0.32 15.29
CA LYS A 236 13.63 0.82 14.45
C LYS A 236 12.70 1.00 13.26
N LEU A 237 12.27 2.23 13.02
CA LEU A 237 11.69 2.69 11.78
C LEU A 237 12.64 3.67 11.10
N GLY A 238 12.72 3.58 9.78
CA GLY A 238 13.47 4.51 8.95
C GLY A 238 12.55 5.53 8.31
N TYR A 239 12.94 6.79 8.37
CA TYR A 239 12.29 7.92 7.71
C TYR A 239 13.24 8.45 6.65
N SER A 240 12.84 8.37 5.39
CA SER A 240 13.67 8.82 4.26
C SER A 240 13.04 10.03 3.60
N VAL A 241 13.79 11.12 3.51
CA VAL A 241 13.42 12.32 2.76
C VAL A 241 14.28 12.40 1.51
N ASN A 242 13.67 12.30 0.32
CA ASN A 242 14.39 12.23 -0.94
C ASN A 242 15.59 11.25 -0.89
N ASP A 243 15.32 10.02 -0.41
CA ASP A 243 16.28 8.91 -0.25
C ASP A 243 17.34 9.07 0.85
N GLN A 244 17.38 10.20 1.56
CA GLN A 244 18.21 10.35 2.75
C GLN A 244 17.53 9.75 3.97
N LEU A 245 18.09 8.63 4.46
CA LEU A 245 17.52 7.84 5.55
C LEU A 245 17.94 8.38 6.92
N THR A 246 16.97 8.57 7.82
CA THR A 246 17.14 8.76 9.25
C THR A 246 16.47 7.61 10.00
N GLU A 247 17.18 6.90 10.85
CA GLU A 247 16.64 5.84 11.66
C GLU A 247 16.25 6.35 13.04
N PHE A 248 15.06 5.95 13.49
CA PHE A 248 14.56 6.25 14.83
C PHE A 248 14.22 4.96 15.57
N THR A 249 14.47 4.98 16.89
CA THR A 249 14.16 3.89 17.81
C THR A 249 12.84 4.16 18.53
N PHE A 250 12.00 3.15 18.59
CA PHE A 250 10.68 3.18 19.20
C PHE A 250 10.55 2.07 20.24
N PRO A 251 9.91 2.30 21.40
CA PRO A 251 9.55 1.24 22.33
C PRO A 251 8.37 0.41 21.82
N GLY A 252 8.28 -0.83 22.25
CA GLY A 252 7.11 -1.66 22.05
C GLY A 252 5.86 -1.05 22.74
N THR A 253 4.67 -1.44 22.32
CA THR A 253 3.42 -0.92 22.92
C THR A 253 2.64 -2.00 23.68
N GLY A 254 3.05 -3.26 23.55
CA GLY A 254 2.40 -4.41 24.21
C GLY A 254 1.13 -4.89 23.53
N GLY A 255 0.86 -4.49 22.28
CA GLY A 255 -0.29 -4.97 21.51
C GLY A 255 -0.57 -4.18 20.25
N TRP A 256 -1.02 -4.85 19.19
CA TRP A 256 -1.36 -4.24 17.89
C TRP A 256 -2.52 -3.23 17.94
N SER A 257 -3.35 -3.28 18.97
CA SER A 257 -4.45 -2.32 19.18
C SER A 257 -4.08 -1.18 20.13
N ARG A 258 -2.93 -1.24 20.78
CA ARG A 258 -2.49 -0.25 21.78
C ARG A 258 -1.66 0.85 21.11
N PHE A 259 -2.36 1.81 20.55
CA PHE A 259 -1.71 2.95 19.89
C PHE A 259 -1.18 3.96 20.91
N VAL A 260 0.04 4.42 20.69
CA VAL A 260 0.70 5.48 21.47
C VAL A 260 1.34 6.50 20.53
N LYS A 261 1.38 7.75 20.97
CA LYS A 261 2.10 8.83 20.26
C LYS A 261 3.49 8.94 20.85
N TYR A 262 4.48 8.88 19.97
CA TYR A 262 5.87 8.99 20.36
C TYR A 262 6.66 9.89 19.39
N SER A 263 7.55 10.70 19.95
CA SER A 263 8.38 11.63 19.18
C SER A 263 9.86 11.24 19.30
N PRO A 264 10.36 10.45 18.35
CA PRO A 264 11.71 9.89 18.42
C PRO A 264 12.82 10.90 18.09
N GLY A 265 12.50 11.99 17.39
CA GLY A 265 13.50 12.95 16.95
C GLY A 265 13.01 13.89 15.85
N THR A 266 13.93 14.38 15.06
CA THR A 266 13.67 15.38 14.02
C THR A 266 14.15 14.92 12.64
N ILE A 267 13.51 15.44 11.58
CA ILE A 267 13.96 15.34 10.19
C ILE A 267 13.99 16.72 9.56
N THR A 268 14.78 16.86 8.49
CA THR A 268 14.82 18.10 7.70
C THR A 268 14.09 17.91 6.39
N LEU A 269 13.13 18.79 6.07
CA LEU A 269 12.44 18.84 4.79
C LEU A 269 13.01 19.99 3.96
N PRO A 270 13.28 19.77 2.65
CA PRO A 270 13.65 20.86 1.74
C PRO A 270 12.44 21.76 1.45
N PRO A 271 12.65 22.99 0.97
CA PRO A 271 11.57 23.80 0.42
C PRO A 271 11.07 23.18 -0.89
N GLY A 272 9.79 23.39 -1.20
CA GLY A 272 9.14 22.83 -2.38
C GLY A 272 8.55 21.44 -2.14
N LYS A 273 8.51 20.64 -3.20
CA LYS A 273 8.00 19.26 -3.17
C LYS A 273 9.12 18.30 -2.77
N CYS A 274 8.82 17.40 -1.84
CA CYS A 274 9.68 16.27 -1.47
C CYS A 274 8.83 15.02 -1.22
N THR A 275 9.47 13.85 -1.18
CA THR A 275 8.84 12.60 -0.78
C THR A 275 9.39 12.17 0.57
N LEU A 276 8.49 11.92 1.53
CA LEU A 276 8.83 11.26 2.79
C LEU A 276 8.39 9.81 2.73
N THR A 277 9.31 8.89 2.99
CA THR A 277 9.06 7.45 3.06
C THR A 277 9.31 6.94 4.46
N VAL A 278 8.39 6.13 5.00
CA VAL A 278 8.56 5.38 6.26
C VAL A 278 8.65 3.91 5.97
N LYS A 279 9.66 3.25 6.54
CA LYS A 279 9.90 1.81 6.38
C LYS A 279 10.28 1.13 7.70
N GLY A 280 9.98 -0.15 7.84
CA GLY A 280 10.52 -0.97 8.93
C GLY A 280 12.02 -1.23 8.73
N ILE A 281 12.81 -1.14 9.79
CA ILE A 281 14.24 -1.47 9.79
C ILE A 281 14.47 -2.80 10.51
N THR A 282 14.08 -2.92 11.76
CA THR A 282 14.26 -4.15 12.56
C THR A 282 12.96 -4.89 12.81
N SER A 283 11.84 -4.18 12.85
CA SER A 283 10.50 -4.72 13.06
C SER A 283 9.48 -3.88 12.32
N GLY A 284 8.22 -4.29 12.35
CA GLY A 284 7.12 -3.55 11.79
C GLY A 284 6.23 -2.94 12.86
N ALA A 285 5.42 -1.98 12.45
CA ALA A 285 4.42 -1.33 13.29
C ALA A 285 3.15 -1.06 12.51
N GLU A 286 2.01 -1.08 13.17
CA GLU A 286 0.80 -0.44 12.68
C GLU A 286 0.85 1.05 13.01
N THR A 287 0.51 1.90 12.07
CA THR A 287 0.62 3.36 12.22
C THR A 287 -0.67 4.03 11.76
N LYS A 288 -1.21 4.93 12.58
CA LYS A 288 -2.40 5.74 12.27
C LYS A 288 -2.05 7.07 11.63
N SER A 289 -0.96 7.67 12.06
CA SER A 289 -0.52 8.96 11.51
C SER A 289 0.96 9.23 11.80
N VAL A 290 1.57 10.05 10.95
CA VAL A 290 2.83 10.72 11.24
C VAL A 290 2.58 12.22 11.19
N VAL A 291 2.97 12.92 12.24
CA VAL A 291 2.83 14.36 12.36
C VAL A 291 4.21 15.00 12.41
N LEU A 292 4.42 15.99 11.53
CA LEU A 292 5.64 16.77 11.47
C LEU A 292 5.32 18.18 12.00
N THR A 293 5.97 18.57 13.09
CA THR A 293 5.80 19.88 13.71
C THR A 293 7.09 20.69 13.50
N PRO A 294 7.02 21.89 12.90
CA PRO A 294 8.22 22.68 12.68
C PRO A 294 8.90 23.01 14.01
N VAL A 295 10.22 22.89 14.03
CA VAL A 295 11.05 23.38 15.13
C VAL A 295 11.25 24.87 14.90
N PRO A 296 11.05 25.72 15.92
CA PRO A 296 11.21 27.18 15.82
C PRO A 296 12.59 27.61 15.32
#